data_e8367652a71858334141e5988eb55504
#
_entry.id   e8367652a71858334141e5988eb55504
#
_cell.length_a   1.000
_cell.length_b   1.000
_cell.length_c   1.000
_cell.angle_alpha   90.00
_cell.angle_beta   90.00
_cell.angle_gamma   90.00
#
_symmetry.space_group_name_H-M   'P 1'
#
loop_
_entity.id
_entity.type
_entity.pdbx_description
1 polymer ?
#
loop_
_entity_poly.entity_id
_entity_poly.type
_entity_poly.pdbx_seq_one_letter_code
_entity_poly.pdbx_strand_id
1 'polypeptide(L)'
;MVDEYLSEREQAEQLRQWLRQNGIWLLAGVALTVGGYYGYRWWESREAQRSVEAGQRFAAMLDAIGGGKRDEGLKIAGEVTGEYADTPYADQATLVLARLDVDSGNLAGAETRLAKVAAESKDPDLRIVARLRVARLQLAQGRYDDAMKSLDAVATPAVDARVLELKGDVKRAQGDKGAALDYWRKAKSSAEADPAGSAQVDTELLGLKIDELGAAGPAE
;
A
#
# COMPACT_ATOMS: atom_id res chain seq x y z
N MET A 1 54.58 6.11 -42.41
CA MET A 1 54.27 5.83 -41.03
C MET A 1 54.34 4.32 -40.87
N VAL A 2 55.39 3.82 -40.29
CA VAL A 2 55.60 2.41 -40.01
C VAL A 2 54.87 2.15 -38.71
N ASP A 3 53.76 1.41 -38.75
CA ASP A 3 53.10 0.91 -37.54
C ASP A 3 54.05 -0.06 -36.87
N GLU A 4 54.62 0.37 -35.76
CA GLU A 4 55.51 -0.40 -34.91
C GLU A 4 54.66 -1.41 -34.15
N TYR A 5 54.34 -2.56 -34.83
CA TYR A 5 53.71 -3.70 -34.15
C TYR A 5 54.74 -4.26 -33.17
N LEU A 6 54.52 -3.95 -31.88
CA LEU A 6 55.25 -4.58 -30.80
C LEU A 6 55.27 -6.09 -30.97
N SER A 7 56.43 -6.73 -30.85
CA SER A 7 56.54 -8.18 -30.98
C SER A 7 55.68 -8.86 -29.87
N GLU A 8 55.11 -10.04 -30.13
CA GLU A 8 54.30 -10.78 -29.17
C GLU A 8 54.98 -10.94 -27.79
N ARG A 9 56.31 -10.98 -27.76
CA ARG A 9 57.11 -11.07 -26.54
C ARG A 9 57.09 -9.75 -25.77
N GLU A 10 57.21 -8.62 -26.41
CA GLU A 10 57.15 -7.29 -25.78
C GLU A 10 55.74 -6.97 -25.23
N GLN A 11 54.72 -7.39 -25.92
CA GLN A 11 53.34 -7.27 -25.42
C GLN A 11 53.11 -8.15 -24.17
N ALA A 12 53.64 -9.36 -24.15
CA ALA A 12 53.56 -10.25 -23.00
C ALA A 12 54.35 -9.73 -21.80
N GLU A 13 55.51 -9.08 -22.00
CA GLU A 13 56.30 -8.46 -20.92
C GLU A 13 55.63 -7.22 -20.37
N GLN A 14 55.06 -6.37 -21.18
CA GLN A 14 54.29 -5.21 -20.78
C GLN A 14 53.05 -5.61 -19.95
N LEU A 15 52.33 -6.66 -20.40
CA LEU A 15 51.20 -7.18 -19.65
C LEU A 15 51.59 -7.76 -18.27
N ARG A 16 52.71 -8.48 -18.22
CA ARG A 16 53.27 -8.99 -16.94
C ARG A 16 53.69 -7.88 -16.00
N GLN A 17 54.28 -6.82 -16.50
CA GLN A 17 54.73 -5.70 -15.71
C GLN A 17 53.52 -4.90 -15.19
N TRP A 18 52.49 -4.69 -16.02
CA TRP A 18 51.24 -4.06 -15.65
C TRP A 18 50.48 -4.87 -14.57
N LEU A 19 50.40 -6.19 -14.76
CA LEU A 19 49.78 -7.12 -13.79
C LEU A 19 50.53 -7.12 -12.44
N ARG A 20 51.85 -7.02 -12.45
CA ARG A 20 52.63 -6.87 -11.19
C ARG A 20 52.34 -5.58 -10.43
N GLN A 21 52.14 -4.51 -11.18
CA GLN A 21 51.86 -3.20 -10.58
C GLN A 21 50.43 -3.03 -10.14
N ASN A 22 49.48 -3.60 -10.88
CA ASN A 22 48.02 -3.39 -10.70
C ASN A 22 47.28 -4.62 -10.21
N GLY A 23 47.92 -5.79 -10.14
CA GLY A 23 47.27 -7.07 -9.85
C GLY A 23 46.54 -7.10 -8.51
N ILE A 24 47.07 -6.42 -7.49
CA ILE A 24 46.42 -6.35 -6.19
C ILE A 24 45.12 -5.55 -6.23
N TRP A 25 45.08 -4.50 -7.04
CA TRP A 25 43.86 -3.70 -7.24
C TRP A 25 42.80 -4.45 -8.07
N LEU A 26 43.23 -5.23 -9.05
CA LEU A 26 42.35 -6.12 -9.82
C LEU A 26 41.75 -7.20 -8.91
N LEU A 27 42.57 -7.85 -8.08
CA LEU A 27 42.08 -8.84 -7.11
C LEU A 27 41.13 -8.21 -6.09
N ALA A 28 41.43 -7.02 -5.60
CA ALA A 28 40.58 -6.28 -4.70
C ALA A 28 39.23 -5.93 -5.38
N GLY A 29 39.25 -5.48 -6.63
CA GLY A 29 38.03 -5.20 -7.41
C GLY A 29 37.16 -6.45 -7.61
N VAL A 30 37.77 -7.57 -7.99
CA VAL A 30 37.09 -8.86 -8.13
C VAL A 30 36.50 -9.32 -6.78
N ALA A 31 37.30 -9.25 -5.71
CA ALA A 31 36.83 -9.65 -4.37
C ALA A 31 35.65 -8.78 -3.88
N LEU A 32 35.69 -7.47 -4.12
CA LEU A 32 34.58 -6.56 -3.80
C LEU A 32 33.31 -6.87 -4.63
N THR A 33 33.48 -7.15 -5.93
CA THR A 33 32.35 -7.49 -6.81
C THR A 33 31.71 -8.82 -6.39
N VAL A 34 32.53 -9.83 -6.18
CA VAL A 34 32.07 -11.17 -5.77
C VAL A 34 31.46 -11.11 -4.36
N GLY A 35 32.14 -10.47 -3.41
CA GLY A 35 31.65 -10.31 -2.05
C GLY A 35 30.37 -9.49 -1.98
N GLY A 36 30.28 -8.40 -2.75
CA GLY A 36 29.06 -7.58 -2.88
C GLY A 36 27.89 -8.36 -3.48
N TYR A 37 28.15 -9.13 -4.56
CA TYR A 37 27.12 -9.98 -5.18
C TYR A 37 26.59 -11.06 -4.24
N TYR A 38 27.45 -11.80 -3.56
CA TYR A 38 27.02 -12.84 -2.63
C TYR A 38 26.39 -12.26 -1.37
N GLY A 39 26.89 -11.12 -0.87
CA GLY A 39 26.30 -10.39 0.25
C GLY A 39 24.88 -9.91 -0.07
N TYR A 40 24.69 -9.32 -1.25
CA TYR A 40 23.37 -8.90 -1.73
C TYR A 40 22.40 -10.09 -1.87
N ARG A 41 22.84 -11.19 -2.50
CA ARG A 41 22.04 -12.42 -2.66
C ARG A 41 21.64 -13.04 -1.31
N TRP A 42 22.54 -13.03 -0.36
CA TRP A 42 22.27 -13.54 0.97
C TRP A 42 21.25 -12.65 1.71
N TRP A 43 21.39 -11.34 1.59
CA TRP A 43 20.43 -10.39 2.19
C TRP A 43 19.04 -10.54 1.56
N GLU A 44 18.95 -10.56 0.23
CA GLU A 44 17.72 -10.77 -0.53
C GLU A 44 17.04 -12.11 -0.16
N SER A 45 17.80 -13.19 -0.03
CA SER A 45 17.25 -14.49 0.36
C SER A 45 16.67 -14.50 1.78
N ARG A 46 17.27 -13.76 2.71
CA ARG A 46 16.75 -13.62 4.07
C ARG A 46 15.45 -12.80 4.10
N GLU A 47 15.39 -11.72 3.36
CA GLU A 47 14.18 -10.91 3.25
C GLU A 47 13.02 -11.70 2.63
N ALA A 48 13.31 -12.48 1.58
CA ALA A 48 12.33 -13.38 0.97
C ALA A 48 11.84 -14.45 1.96
N GLN A 49 12.72 -15.09 2.73
CA GLN A 49 12.33 -16.09 3.73
C GLN A 49 11.46 -15.46 4.83
N ARG A 50 11.84 -14.29 5.37
CA ARG A 50 11.03 -13.57 6.35
C ARG A 50 9.64 -13.24 5.81
N SER A 51 9.54 -12.84 4.54
CA SER A 51 8.26 -12.57 3.91
C SER A 51 7.39 -13.83 3.79
N VAL A 52 7.98 -14.99 3.43
CA VAL A 52 7.27 -16.28 3.40
C VAL A 52 6.76 -16.68 4.79
N GLU A 53 7.60 -16.57 5.83
CA GLU A 53 7.22 -16.87 7.21
C GLU A 53 6.10 -15.93 7.69
N ALA A 54 6.22 -14.62 7.42
CA ALA A 54 5.19 -13.65 7.73
C ALA A 54 3.86 -13.97 7.04
N GLY A 55 3.91 -14.40 5.76
CA GLY A 55 2.74 -14.84 5.02
C GLY A 55 2.05 -16.06 5.63
N GLN A 56 2.83 -17.05 6.08
CA GLN A 56 2.28 -18.22 6.76
C GLN A 56 1.64 -17.86 8.11
N ARG A 57 2.26 -16.95 8.88
CA ARG A 57 1.69 -16.43 10.13
C ARG A 57 0.43 -15.64 9.88
N PHE A 58 0.43 -14.79 8.85
CA PHE A 58 -0.75 -14.02 8.45
C PHE A 58 -1.92 -14.94 8.04
N ALA A 59 -1.67 -15.99 7.26
CA ALA A 59 -2.68 -16.99 6.92
C ALA A 59 -3.23 -17.68 8.17
N ALA A 60 -2.36 -18.12 9.08
CA ALA A 60 -2.77 -18.74 10.35
C ALA A 60 -3.60 -17.77 11.22
N MET A 61 -3.26 -16.48 11.22
CA MET A 61 -4.06 -15.42 11.87
C MET A 61 -5.48 -15.35 11.30
N LEU A 62 -5.61 -15.34 9.96
CA LEU A 62 -6.91 -15.29 9.30
C LEU A 62 -7.74 -16.53 9.58
N ASP A 63 -7.12 -17.72 9.56
CA ASP A 63 -7.77 -18.99 9.86
C ASP A 63 -8.28 -19.03 11.33
N ALA A 64 -7.47 -18.56 12.28
CA ALA A 64 -7.86 -18.48 13.67
C ALA A 64 -9.05 -17.51 13.86
N ILE A 65 -9.01 -16.33 13.25
CA ILE A 65 -10.10 -15.33 13.33
C ILE A 65 -11.36 -15.88 12.65
N GLY A 66 -11.25 -16.45 11.45
CA GLY A 66 -12.38 -17.04 10.71
C GLY A 66 -12.98 -18.25 11.41
N GLY A 67 -12.19 -19.02 12.14
CA GLY A 67 -12.62 -20.16 12.97
C GLY A 67 -13.18 -19.76 14.34
N GLY A 68 -13.36 -18.45 14.63
CA GLY A 68 -13.89 -17.95 15.89
C GLY A 68 -12.91 -17.95 17.07
N LYS A 69 -11.65 -18.30 16.84
CA LYS A 69 -10.59 -18.30 17.86
C LYS A 69 -9.92 -16.92 17.95
N ARG A 70 -10.71 -15.91 18.34
CA ARG A 70 -10.30 -14.51 18.31
C ARG A 70 -8.99 -14.25 19.07
N ASP A 71 -8.85 -14.79 20.28
CA ASP A 71 -7.67 -14.55 21.13
C ASP A 71 -6.39 -15.12 20.51
N GLU A 72 -6.49 -16.32 19.90
CA GLU A 72 -5.39 -16.94 19.15
C GLU A 72 -5.01 -16.06 17.93
N GLY A 73 -6.01 -15.61 17.17
CA GLY A 73 -5.82 -14.71 16.03
C GLY A 73 -5.15 -13.39 16.44
N LEU A 74 -5.57 -12.78 17.54
CA LEU A 74 -4.98 -11.54 18.07
C LEU A 74 -3.51 -11.74 18.51
N LYS A 75 -3.20 -12.88 19.12
CA LYS A 75 -1.81 -13.22 19.49
C LYS A 75 -0.94 -13.33 18.25
N ILE A 76 -1.37 -14.09 17.24
CA ILE A 76 -0.63 -14.24 15.97
C ILE A 76 -0.49 -12.89 15.27
N ALA A 77 -1.53 -12.05 15.30
CA ALA A 77 -1.46 -10.70 14.75
C ALA A 77 -0.38 -9.85 15.44
N GLY A 78 -0.22 -9.99 16.75
CA GLY A 78 0.86 -9.36 17.51
C GLY A 78 2.25 -9.82 17.06
N GLU A 79 2.42 -11.11 16.77
CA GLU A 79 3.66 -11.66 16.21
C GLU A 79 3.93 -11.06 14.82
N VAL A 80 2.93 -11.06 13.92
CA VAL A 80 3.08 -10.53 12.56
C VAL A 80 3.43 -9.04 12.56
N THR A 81 2.75 -8.24 13.38
CA THR A 81 2.96 -6.78 13.43
C THR A 81 4.20 -6.37 14.23
N GLY A 82 4.74 -7.23 15.07
CA GLY A 82 5.95 -7.00 15.88
C GLY A 82 7.19 -7.58 15.23
N GLU A 83 7.24 -8.89 15.09
CA GLU A 83 8.44 -9.59 14.61
C GLU A 83 8.67 -9.41 13.11
N TYR A 84 7.60 -9.27 12.32
CA TYR A 84 7.65 -9.12 10.87
C TYR A 84 7.21 -7.73 10.39
N ALA A 85 7.43 -6.71 11.21
CA ALA A 85 7.00 -5.33 10.95
C ALA A 85 7.56 -4.73 9.65
N ASP A 86 8.65 -5.26 9.14
CA ASP A 86 9.31 -4.87 7.89
C ASP A 86 8.68 -5.49 6.62
N THR A 87 7.73 -6.42 6.78
CA THR A 87 7.06 -7.13 5.68
C THR A 87 5.71 -6.50 5.32
N PRO A 88 5.23 -6.68 4.08
CA PRO A 88 3.88 -6.22 3.69
C PRO A 88 2.75 -6.83 4.51
N TYR A 89 2.98 -8.00 5.10
CA TYR A 89 1.98 -8.71 5.91
C TYR A 89 1.69 -8.01 7.24
N ALA A 90 2.63 -7.23 7.79
CA ALA A 90 2.39 -6.44 8.99
C ALA A 90 1.33 -5.35 8.78
N ASP A 91 1.39 -4.66 7.64
CA ASP A 91 0.37 -3.67 7.28
C ASP A 91 -0.98 -4.32 7.03
N GLN A 92 -1.03 -5.46 6.33
CA GLN A 92 -2.25 -6.22 6.10
C GLN A 92 -2.85 -6.73 7.41
N ALA A 93 -2.04 -7.26 8.32
CA ALA A 93 -2.49 -7.67 9.66
C ALA A 93 -3.05 -6.48 10.45
N THR A 94 -2.41 -5.32 10.35
CA THR A 94 -2.88 -4.08 10.98
C THR A 94 -4.24 -3.65 10.43
N LEU A 95 -4.49 -3.80 9.12
CA LEU A 95 -5.81 -3.54 8.52
C LEU A 95 -6.89 -4.51 9.02
N VAL A 96 -6.54 -5.79 9.24
CA VAL A 96 -7.47 -6.78 9.83
C VAL A 96 -7.75 -6.44 11.30
N LEU A 97 -6.73 -6.08 12.08
CA LEU A 97 -6.91 -5.63 13.46
C LEU A 97 -7.80 -4.39 13.55
N ALA A 98 -7.62 -3.43 12.65
CA ALA A 98 -8.49 -2.25 12.58
C ALA A 98 -9.96 -2.64 12.30
N ARG A 99 -10.21 -3.65 11.46
CA ARG A 99 -11.56 -4.18 11.23
C ARG A 99 -12.14 -4.80 12.51
N LEU A 100 -11.36 -5.61 13.23
CA LEU A 100 -11.79 -6.19 14.49
C LEU A 100 -12.07 -5.14 15.57
N ASP A 101 -11.31 -4.03 15.58
CA ASP A 101 -11.59 -2.87 16.45
C ASP A 101 -12.94 -2.23 16.09
N VAL A 102 -13.24 -2.04 14.78
CA VAL A 102 -14.56 -1.54 14.34
C VAL A 102 -15.68 -2.48 14.79
N ASP A 103 -15.54 -3.78 14.55
CA ASP A 103 -16.54 -4.81 14.89
C ASP A 103 -16.79 -4.88 16.42
N SER A 104 -15.83 -4.50 17.25
CA SER A 104 -15.95 -4.39 18.70
C SER A 104 -16.37 -2.99 19.21
N GLY A 105 -16.60 -2.02 18.31
CA GLY A 105 -16.97 -0.66 18.67
C GLY A 105 -15.79 0.23 19.09
N ASN A 106 -14.54 -0.25 19.03
CA ASN A 106 -13.34 0.52 19.34
C ASN A 106 -12.91 1.39 18.13
N LEU A 107 -13.75 2.37 17.77
CA LEU A 107 -13.51 3.20 16.58
C LEU A 107 -12.22 4.03 16.68
N ALA A 108 -11.84 4.47 17.88
CA ALA A 108 -10.59 5.21 18.09
C ALA A 108 -9.35 4.33 17.86
N GLY A 109 -9.36 3.09 18.34
CA GLY A 109 -8.31 2.11 18.09
C GLY A 109 -8.18 1.79 16.60
N ALA A 110 -9.31 1.56 15.94
CA ALA A 110 -9.37 1.33 14.51
C ALA A 110 -8.75 2.49 13.70
N GLU A 111 -9.12 3.73 14.03
CA GLU A 111 -8.60 4.92 13.37
C GLU A 111 -7.09 5.06 13.57
N THR A 112 -6.60 4.85 14.79
CA THR A 112 -5.16 4.90 15.09
C THR A 112 -4.37 3.90 14.25
N ARG A 113 -4.85 2.65 14.13
CA ARG A 113 -4.20 1.62 13.31
C ARG A 113 -4.22 1.98 11.84
N LEU A 114 -5.36 2.42 11.31
CA LEU A 114 -5.50 2.82 9.91
C LEU A 114 -4.64 4.04 9.59
N ALA A 115 -4.60 5.05 10.48
CA ALA A 115 -3.76 6.23 10.31
C ALA A 115 -2.27 5.87 10.25
N LYS A 116 -1.81 4.89 11.05
CA LYS A 116 -0.46 4.38 10.98
C LYS A 116 -0.15 3.78 9.60
N VAL A 117 -0.98 2.87 9.10
CA VAL A 117 -0.79 2.28 7.75
C VAL A 117 -0.83 3.36 6.68
N ALA A 118 -1.75 4.33 6.79
CA ALA A 118 -1.88 5.44 5.84
C ALA A 118 -0.65 6.36 5.78
N ALA A 119 0.10 6.46 6.89
CA ALA A 119 1.29 7.30 6.98
C ALA A 119 2.59 6.55 6.66
N GLU A 120 2.72 5.30 7.12
CA GLU A 120 4.01 4.61 7.23
C GLU A 120 4.16 3.43 6.26
N SER A 121 3.07 2.88 5.69
CA SER A 121 3.16 1.75 4.77
C SER A 121 4.07 2.06 3.58
N LYS A 122 4.93 1.12 3.23
CA LYS A 122 5.76 1.19 2.02
C LYS A 122 4.93 0.97 0.75
N ASP A 123 3.78 0.30 0.88
CA ASP A 123 2.86 0.02 -0.22
C ASP A 123 1.92 1.22 -0.43
N PRO A 124 1.99 1.90 -1.59
CA PRO A 124 1.14 3.04 -1.89
C PRO A 124 -0.36 2.67 -1.93
N ASP A 125 -0.71 1.46 -2.37
CA ASP A 125 -2.10 1.03 -2.47
C ASP A 125 -2.69 0.78 -1.08
N LEU A 126 -1.92 0.20 -0.16
CA LEU A 126 -2.35 0.05 1.23
C LEU A 126 -2.51 1.41 1.93
N ARG A 127 -1.66 2.41 1.63
CA ARG A 127 -1.85 3.78 2.15
C ARG A 127 -3.18 4.38 1.68
N ILE A 128 -3.53 4.19 0.40
CA ILE A 128 -4.80 4.66 -0.16
C ILE A 128 -5.98 3.97 0.53
N VAL A 129 -5.96 2.64 0.59
CA VAL A 129 -7.01 1.84 1.25
C VAL A 129 -7.20 2.27 2.71
N ALA A 130 -6.10 2.47 3.43
CA ALA A 130 -6.15 2.90 4.83
C ALA A 130 -6.78 4.31 4.96
N ARG A 131 -6.40 5.28 4.12
CA ARG A 131 -6.99 6.64 4.11
C ARG A 131 -8.49 6.63 3.82
N LEU A 132 -8.92 5.85 2.84
CA LEU A 132 -10.35 5.70 2.54
C LEU A 132 -11.13 5.11 3.73
N ARG A 133 -10.53 4.16 4.46
CA ARG A 133 -11.14 3.59 5.66
C ARG A 133 -11.15 4.59 6.83
N VAL A 134 -10.10 5.39 7.00
CA VAL A 134 -10.08 6.50 7.99
C VAL A 134 -11.22 7.47 7.70
N ALA A 135 -11.37 7.91 6.43
CA ALA A 135 -12.44 8.83 6.06
C ALA A 135 -13.85 8.26 6.37
N ARG A 136 -14.06 6.94 6.14
CA ARG A 136 -15.32 6.28 6.50
C ARG A 136 -15.57 6.25 8.01
N LEU A 137 -14.53 6.00 8.82
CA LEU A 137 -14.66 6.04 10.26
C LEU A 137 -15.00 7.44 10.76
N GLN A 138 -14.35 8.46 10.19
CA GLN A 138 -14.61 9.87 10.52
C GLN A 138 -16.05 10.27 10.13
N LEU A 139 -16.51 9.84 8.93
CA LEU A 139 -17.91 10.02 8.52
C LEU A 139 -18.88 9.35 9.49
N ALA A 140 -18.62 8.10 9.87
CA ALA A 140 -19.49 7.36 10.82
C ALA A 140 -19.53 8.00 12.21
N GLN A 141 -18.49 8.74 12.58
CA GLN A 141 -18.41 9.50 13.84
C GLN A 141 -18.98 10.93 13.74
N GLY A 142 -19.50 11.33 12.58
CA GLY A 142 -19.99 12.69 12.34
C GLY A 142 -18.89 13.75 12.18
N ARG A 143 -17.62 13.33 12.05
CA ARG A 143 -16.46 14.23 11.84
C ARG A 143 -16.27 14.51 10.35
N TYR A 144 -17.22 15.26 9.80
CA TYR A 144 -17.33 15.48 8.36
C TYR A 144 -16.14 16.23 7.75
N ASP A 145 -15.64 17.26 8.44
CA ASP A 145 -14.49 18.05 7.95
C ASP A 145 -13.21 17.23 7.93
N ASP A 146 -13.00 16.36 8.92
CA ASP A 146 -11.86 15.47 8.96
C ASP A 146 -11.96 14.40 7.85
N ALA A 147 -13.16 13.87 7.62
CA ALA A 147 -13.42 12.94 6.53
C ALA A 147 -13.10 13.56 5.16
N MET A 148 -13.54 14.81 4.92
CA MET A 148 -13.20 15.53 3.69
C MET A 148 -11.69 15.73 3.53
N LYS A 149 -10.97 16.16 4.58
CA LYS A 149 -9.51 16.30 4.55
C LYS A 149 -8.81 14.98 4.24
N SER A 150 -9.27 13.88 4.85
CA SER A 150 -8.72 12.55 4.58
C SER A 150 -8.92 12.11 3.14
N LEU A 151 -10.07 12.44 2.53
CA LEU A 151 -10.37 12.18 1.13
C LEU A 151 -9.58 13.08 0.17
N ASP A 152 -9.40 14.36 0.51
CA ASP A 152 -8.59 15.29 -0.29
C ASP A 152 -7.11 14.91 -0.34
N ALA A 153 -6.62 14.20 0.69
CA ALA A 153 -5.27 13.66 0.72
C ALA A 153 -5.07 12.42 -0.17
N VAL A 154 -6.13 11.86 -0.74
CA VAL A 154 -6.07 10.75 -1.70
C VAL A 154 -6.09 11.34 -3.12
N ALA A 155 -4.91 11.63 -3.67
CA ALA A 155 -4.76 12.19 -5.00
C ALA A 155 -4.23 11.13 -5.97
N THR A 156 -5.11 10.23 -6.47
CA THR A 156 -4.75 9.27 -7.51
C THR A 156 -5.95 8.95 -8.39
N PRO A 157 -5.79 9.01 -9.72
CA PRO A 157 -6.89 8.74 -10.67
C PRO A 157 -7.50 7.34 -10.49
N ALA A 158 -6.70 6.35 -10.10
CA ALA A 158 -7.14 4.96 -9.95
C ALA A 158 -8.29 4.75 -8.94
N VAL A 159 -8.56 5.71 -8.05
CA VAL A 159 -9.64 5.63 -7.05
C VAL A 159 -10.52 6.87 -7.02
N ASP A 160 -10.44 7.72 -8.04
CA ASP A 160 -11.20 8.99 -8.10
C ASP A 160 -12.70 8.76 -7.93
N ALA A 161 -13.28 7.78 -8.60
CA ALA A 161 -14.69 7.45 -8.48
C ALA A 161 -15.08 7.12 -7.03
N ARG A 162 -14.21 6.37 -6.31
CA ARG A 162 -14.44 5.98 -4.92
C ARG A 162 -14.30 7.15 -3.95
N VAL A 163 -13.34 8.03 -4.19
CA VAL A 163 -13.16 9.28 -3.43
C VAL A 163 -14.37 10.19 -3.61
N LEU A 164 -14.82 10.37 -4.85
CA LEU A 164 -16.00 11.19 -5.18
C LEU A 164 -17.27 10.61 -4.54
N GLU A 165 -17.48 9.29 -4.60
CA GLU A 165 -18.61 8.65 -3.91
C GLU A 165 -18.61 8.95 -2.42
N LEU A 166 -17.48 8.77 -1.74
CA LEU A 166 -17.37 9.04 -0.31
C LEU A 166 -17.54 10.53 0.03
N LYS A 167 -17.05 11.45 -0.81
CA LYS A 167 -17.33 12.88 -0.66
C LYS A 167 -18.83 13.19 -0.76
N GLY A 168 -19.53 12.53 -1.67
CA GLY A 168 -20.98 12.60 -1.77
C GLY A 168 -21.67 12.08 -0.51
N ASP A 169 -21.21 10.95 0.04
CA ASP A 169 -21.75 10.39 1.29
C ASP A 169 -21.54 11.34 2.48
N VAL A 170 -20.37 12.02 2.55
CA VAL A 170 -20.10 13.05 3.56
C VAL A 170 -21.07 14.23 3.41
N LYS A 171 -21.27 14.73 2.17
CA LYS A 171 -22.19 15.86 1.90
C LYS A 171 -23.63 15.52 2.22
N ARG A 172 -24.07 14.30 1.88
CA ARG A 172 -25.39 13.79 2.31
C ARG A 172 -25.56 13.82 3.82
N ALA A 173 -24.55 13.31 4.55
CA ALA A 173 -24.58 13.28 6.01
C ALA A 173 -24.58 14.69 6.65
N GLN A 174 -23.97 15.68 5.98
CA GLN A 174 -24.05 17.09 6.35
C GLN A 174 -25.41 17.74 6.02
N GLY A 175 -26.29 17.05 5.30
CA GLY A 175 -27.58 17.59 4.84
C GLY A 175 -27.50 18.35 3.52
N ASP A 176 -26.32 18.50 2.93
CA ASP A 176 -26.12 19.18 1.66
C ASP A 176 -26.45 18.24 0.47
N LYS A 177 -27.75 18.15 0.18
CA LYS A 177 -28.26 17.27 -0.87
C LYS A 177 -27.74 17.63 -2.25
N GLY A 178 -27.58 18.95 -2.54
CA GLY A 178 -27.09 19.42 -3.82
C GLY A 178 -25.67 18.99 -4.09
N ALA A 179 -24.75 19.26 -3.16
CA ALA A 179 -23.37 18.84 -3.27
C ALA A 179 -23.22 17.29 -3.27
N ALA A 180 -24.05 16.57 -2.53
CA ALA A 180 -24.05 15.11 -2.54
C ALA A 180 -24.35 14.55 -3.93
N LEU A 181 -25.43 15.06 -4.59
CA LEU A 181 -25.81 14.68 -5.94
C LEU A 181 -24.70 14.98 -6.95
N ASP A 182 -24.07 16.15 -6.85
CA ASP A 182 -22.99 16.55 -7.75
C ASP A 182 -21.77 15.62 -7.62
N TYR A 183 -21.38 15.26 -6.41
CA TYR A 183 -20.29 14.33 -6.18
C TYR A 183 -20.62 12.93 -6.68
N TRP A 184 -21.81 12.40 -6.42
CA TRP A 184 -22.21 11.07 -6.88
C TRP A 184 -22.33 10.98 -8.40
N ARG A 185 -22.83 12.02 -9.08
CA ARG A 185 -22.85 12.08 -10.55
C ARG A 185 -21.44 12.09 -11.15
N LYS A 186 -20.52 12.85 -10.54
CA LYS A 186 -19.11 12.82 -10.92
C LYS A 186 -18.47 11.47 -10.68
N ALA A 187 -18.77 10.81 -9.54
CA ALA A 187 -18.30 9.46 -9.24
C ALA A 187 -18.77 8.46 -10.30
N LYS A 188 -20.05 8.51 -10.68
CA LYS A 188 -20.63 7.65 -11.72
C LYS A 188 -19.97 7.87 -13.08
N SER A 189 -19.82 9.12 -13.49
CA SER A 189 -19.15 9.47 -14.76
C SER A 189 -17.68 9.04 -14.76
N SER A 190 -16.97 9.18 -13.64
CA SER A 190 -15.58 8.72 -13.51
C SER A 190 -15.48 7.20 -13.60
N ALA A 191 -16.40 6.47 -12.98
CA ALA A 191 -16.45 5.01 -13.02
C ALA A 191 -16.77 4.48 -14.43
N GLU A 192 -17.66 5.15 -15.16
CA GLU A 192 -18.02 4.80 -16.55
C GLU A 192 -16.86 5.07 -17.52
N ALA A 193 -16.05 6.11 -17.26
CA ALA A 193 -14.91 6.47 -18.08
C ALA A 193 -13.71 5.53 -17.91
N ASP A 194 -13.53 4.96 -16.72
CA ASP A 194 -12.48 3.99 -16.41
C ASP A 194 -13.07 2.73 -15.75
N PRO A 195 -13.57 1.77 -16.54
CA PRO A 195 -14.13 0.52 -16.01
C PRO A 195 -13.12 -0.33 -15.21
N ALA A 196 -11.82 -0.22 -15.48
CA ALA A 196 -10.79 -0.96 -14.76
C ALA A 196 -10.57 -0.39 -13.36
N GLY A 197 -10.54 0.95 -13.21
CA GLY A 197 -10.48 1.64 -11.91
C GLY A 197 -11.82 1.63 -11.17
N SER A 198 -12.94 1.41 -11.88
CA SER A 198 -14.30 1.40 -11.31
C SER A 198 -14.67 0.14 -10.53
N ALA A 199 -13.88 -0.93 -10.60
CA ALA A 199 -14.13 -2.19 -9.87
C ALA A 199 -14.36 -2.00 -8.35
N GLN A 200 -14.03 -0.82 -7.83
CA GLN A 200 -14.22 -0.45 -6.42
C GLN A 200 -15.54 0.30 -6.13
N VAL A 201 -16.31 0.67 -7.16
CA VAL A 201 -17.55 1.43 -7.04
C VAL A 201 -18.71 0.65 -7.67
N ASP A 202 -19.74 0.43 -6.89
CA ASP A 202 -20.99 -0.15 -7.39
C ASP A 202 -21.81 0.97 -8.06
N THR A 203 -21.75 0.99 -9.41
CA THR A 203 -22.42 2.01 -10.23
C THR A 203 -23.94 1.90 -10.19
N GLU A 204 -24.49 0.71 -9.94
CA GLU A 204 -25.93 0.49 -9.78
C GLU A 204 -26.40 1.10 -8.44
N LEU A 205 -25.72 0.78 -7.34
CA LEU A 205 -25.99 1.36 -6.03
C LEU A 205 -25.85 2.87 -6.06
N LEU A 206 -24.83 3.39 -6.78
CA LEU A 206 -24.61 4.81 -6.93
C LEU A 206 -25.78 5.47 -7.70
N GLY A 207 -26.30 4.81 -8.75
CA GLY A 207 -27.50 5.21 -9.45
C GLY A 207 -28.71 5.32 -8.51
N LEU A 208 -28.94 4.30 -7.68
CA LEU A 208 -30.03 4.30 -6.68
C LEU A 208 -29.89 5.46 -5.66
N LYS A 209 -28.67 5.75 -5.17
CA LYS A 209 -28.41 6.89 -4.28
C LYS A 209 -28.78 8.23 -4.95
N ILE A 210 -28.46 8.39 -6.24
CA ILE A 210 -28.77 9.60 -7.02
C ILE A 210 -30.27 9.74 -7.21
N ASP A 211 -30.95 8.66 -7.60
CA ASP A 211 -32.39 8.67 -7.89
C ASP A 211 -33.21 8.93 -6.59
N GLU A 212 -32.86 8.26 -5.50
CA GLU A 212 -33.52 8.47 -4.20
C GLU A 212 -33.42 9.91 -3.73
N LEU A 213 -32.22 10.50 -3.82
CA LEU A 213 -32.02 11.87 -3.34
C LEU A 213 -32.58 12.91 -4.32
N GLY A 214 -32.54 12.62 -5.65
CA GLY A 214 -33.15 13.47 -6.68
C GLY A 214 -34.67 13.48 -6.65
N ALA A 215 -35.28 12.35 -6.34
CA ALA A 215 -36.75 12.23 -6.19
C ALA A 215 -37.29 12.93 -4.92
N ALA A 216 -36.44 13.08 -3.90
CA ALA A 216 -36.84 13.72 -2.63
C ALA A 216 -37.05 15.25 -2.71
N GLY A 217 -36.88 15.88 -3.88
CA GLY A 217 -37.08 17.30 -4.16
C GLY A 217 -36.15 18.24 -3.36
N PRO A 218 -36.08 19.52 -3.71
CA PRO A 218 -35.46 20.52 -2.84
C PRO A 218 -36.24 20.56 -1.51
N ALA A 219 -35.55 20.50 -0.38
CA ALA A 219 -36.16 20.80 0.91
C ALA A 219 -36.64 22.27 0.86
N GLU A 220 -37.95 22.47 0.98
CA GLU A 220 -38.55 23.79 1.14
C GLU A 220 -38.03 24.51 2.40
#